data_05c8d85ce6a96a1c175cc0b039ee09b7
#
_entry.id   05c8d85ce6a96a1c175cc0b039ee09b7
#
_cell.length_a   1.000
_cell.length_b   1.000
_cell.length_c   1.000
_cell.angle_alpha   90.00
_cell.angle_beta   90.00
_cell.angle_gamma   90.00
#
_symmetry.space_group_name_H-M   'P 1'
#
loop_
_entity.id
_entity.type
_entity.pdbx_description
1 polymer ?
#
loop_
_entity_poly.entity_id
_entity_poly.type
_entity_poly.pdbx_seq_one_letter_code
_entity_poly.pdbx_strand_id
1 'polypeptide(L)'
;MYTLESACLQEGHVYLEKENLIAKVKDLLDKNSSTSISEDDISEQLLHLKKEKKLIEEEDRIYIRSLYFAEKGIVSHIQRILAQDQYKEQFPESEFLLALGDLEERIGVQYAPSQKKAIQTALLSPMLLLTGGPGTGKTTVIKGIVEIYAELHGLSLDPKDYSKDEPFPIVLGAPTGRAAKRMAESTGLPAATIHRLLGWNGQSGIDLEQERTINAKLVIVDEMSMVDTWLAYQFFKALPEEVQVVLVGDEDQLPSVGPGQVLKDLLDSKAIPTVQLTDIYRQENGSSIIELAHEIKKGKLPADLTVSKKDRSFIKCSTQQIASVVKQVVVNARKKGFTAKDIQVLAPMYKGPAGIDRLNKILQEILNPNRDQSRKELAFGDVVYRIGDKVLQLVNKPEKNVFNGDIGEVISIFYSKENTEKQDMVLVSFEGNEVAYTRQELNQITHAYCCSIHKSQGSEFPIVILPVVKSYYRMLRKNLLYTAVTRSKKFLILCGEEEAFRWGIERSDILVRKTTLCRKLSEALATDTASENPISYPMNEEEWMKINPMIGMENVTPYDFME
;
A
#
# COMPACT_ATOMS: atom_id res chain seq x y z
N MET A 1 12.20 -21.05 -13.97
CA MET A 1 12.21 -20.21 -12.74
C MET A 1 12.12 -18.73 -13.10
N TYR A 2 13.17 -18.13 -13.66
CA TYR A 2 13.22 -16.69 -13.95
C TYR A 2 11.95 -16.09 -14.59
N THR A 3 11.42 -16.74 -15.64
CA THR A 3 10.20 -16.24 -16.34
C THR A 3 8.97 -16.22 -15.41
N LEU A 4 8.82 -17.23 -14.57
CA LEU A 4 7.72 -17.28 -13.60
C LEU A 4 7.91 -16.25 -12.49
N GLU A 5 9.13 -16.12 -11.96
CA GLU A 5 9.47 -15.11 -10.97
C GLU A 5 9.25 -13.68 -11.52
N SER A 6 9.69 -13.43 -12.76
CA SER A 6 9.45 -12.16 -13.44
C SER A 6 7.95 -11.85 -13.59
N ALA A 7 7.13 -12.84 -13.97
CA ALA A 7 5.69 -12.65 -14.07
C ALA A 7 5.04 -12.39 -12.69
N CYS A 8 5.50 -13.07 -11.64
CA CYS A 8 5.04 -12.84 -10.28
C CYS A 8 5.39 -11.41 -9.81
N LEU A 9 6.60 -10.95 -10.07
CA LEU A 9 7.08 -9.65 -9.61
C LEU A 9 6.54 -8.49 -10.44
N GLN A 10 6.56 -8.59 -11.77
CA GLN A 10 6.20 -7.49 -12.66
C GLN A 10 4.68 -7.41 -12.94
N GLU A 11 4.02 -8.56 -13.04
CA GLU A 11 2.60 -8.65 -13.36
C GLU A 11 1.74 -8.94 -12.11
N GLY A 12 2.36 -9.27 -10.98
CA GLY A 12 1.69 -9.57 -9.70
C GLY A 12 0.95 -10.92 -9.70
N HIS A 13 1.27 -11.83 -10.62
CA HIS A 13 0.67 -13.17 -10.68
C HIS A 13 1.17 -14.05 -9.55
N VAL A 14 0.33 -14.95 -9.04
CA VAL A 14 0.72 -16.03 -8.10
C VAL A 14 1.07 -17.30 -8.86
N TYR A 15 0.46 -17.52 -10.02
CA TYR A 15 0.72 -18.63 -10.93
C TYR A 15 0.70 -18.19 -12.40
N LEU A 16 1.21 -19.05 -13.26
CA LEU A 16 0.94 -19.01 -14.71
C LEU A 16 0.37 -20.34 -15.16
N GLU A 17 -0.52 -20.33 -16.15
CA GLU A 17 -0.93 -21.53 -16.85
C GLU A 17 0.29 -22.10 -17.58
N LYS A 18 0.39 -23.43 -17.59
CA LYS A 18 1.53 -24.17 -18.14
C LYS A 18 1.85 -23.75 -19.59
N GLU A 19 0.84 -23.67 -20.44
CA GLU A 19 1.00 -23.26 -21.85
C GLU A 19 1.55 -21.82 -21.96
N ASN A 20 1.00 -20.90 -21.16
CA ASN A 20 1.46 -19.51 -21.13
C ASN A 20 2.91 -19.38 -20.62
N LEU A 21 3.29 -20.19 -19.63
CA LEU A 21 4.66 -20.22 -19.14
C LEU A 21 5.61 -20.74 -20.22
N ILE A 22 5.27 -21.83 -20.90
CA ILE A 22 6.09 -22.39 -21.99
C ILE A 22 6.25 -21.38 -23.11
N ALA A 23 5.16 -20.73 -23.55
CA ALA A 23 5.19 -19.70 -24.59
C ALA A 23 6.08 -18.50 -24.21
N LYS A 24 5.95 -17.99 -22.98
CA LYS A 24 6.79 -16.88 -22.47
C LYS A 24 8.26 -17.27 -22.39
N VAL A 25 8.58 -18.50 -21.95
CA VAL A 25 9.96 -19.01 -21.89
C VAL A 25 10.55 -19.10 -23.29
N LYS A 26 9.80 -19.66 -24.25
CA LYS A 26 10.22 -19.77 -25.65
C LYS A 26 10.51 -18.42 -26.26
N ASP A 27 9.59 -17.45 -26.12
CA ASP A 27 9.77 -16.08 -26.63
C ASP A 27 11.02 -15.40 -26.03
N LEU A 28 11.29 -15.62 -24.73
CA LEU A 28 12.48 -15.10 -24.07
C LEU A 28 13.78 -15.72 -24.60
N LEU A 29 13.78 -17.04 -24.85
CA LEU A 29 14.97 -17.76 -25.31
C LEU A 29 15.24 -17.49 -26.78
N ASP A 30 14.23 -17.46 -27.62
CA ASP A 30 14.34 -17.17 -29.06
C ASP A 30 14.87 -15.75 -29.32
N LYS A 31 14.59 -14.79 -28.43
CA LYS A 31 15.16 -13.44 -28.52
C LYS A 31 16.63 -13.36 -28.14
N ASN A 32 17.12 -14.29 -27.33
CA ASN A 32 18.47 -14.23 -26.76
C ASN A 32 19.43 -15.32 -27.28
N SER A 33 18.98 -16.27 -28.10
CA SER A 33 19.80 -17.35 -28.64
C SER A 33 19.60 -17.55 -30.14
N SER A 34 20.66 -17.99 -30.80
CA SER A 34 20.64 -18.36 -32.23
C SER A 34 20.13 -19.79 -32.48
N THR A 35 19.86 -20.56 -31.45
CA THR A 35 19.35 -21.93 -31.49
C THR A 35 17.90 -21.94 -31.02
N SER A 36 17.01 -22.48 -31.85
CA SER A 36 15.61 -22.70 -31.50
C SER A 36 15.51 -23.83 -30.47
N ILE A 37 14.90 -23.54 -29.32
CA ILE A 37 14.63 -24.50 -28.26
C ILE A 37 13.22 -25.02 -28.44
N SER A 38 13.05 -26.36 -28.36
CA SER A 38 11.74 -26.99 -28.51
C SER A 38 10.86 -26.82 -27.25
N GLU A 39 9.55 -26.90 -27.42
CA GLU A 39 8.62 -26.93 -26.29
C GLU A 39 8.77 -28.19 -25.42
N ASP A 40 9.25 -29.26 -26.02
CA ASP A 40 9.53 -30.54 -25.30
C ASP A 40 10.71 -30.36 -24.35
N ASP A 41 11.79 -29.67 -24.78
CA ASP A 41 12.94 -29.38 -23.91
C ASP A 41 12.52 -28.51 -22.70
N ILE A 42 11.65 -27.52 -22.94
CA ILE A 42 11.12 -26.67 -21.86
C ILE A 42 10.25 -27.51 -20.91
N SER A 43 9.42 -28.41 -21.45
CA SER A 43 8.55 -29.29 -20.67
C SER A 43 9.34 -30.29 -19.81
N GLU A 44 10.44 -30.81 -20.34
CA GLU A 44 11.36 -31.68 -19.59
C GLU A 44 12.01 -30.96 -18.42
N GLN A 45 12.46 -29.72 -18.65
CA GLN A 45 13.03 -28.86 -17.57
C GLN A 45 11.98 -28.50 -16.51
N LEU A 46 10.74 -28.28 -16.90
CA LEU A 46 9.64 -28.07 -15.94
C LEU A 46 9.43 -29.31 -15.07
N LEU A 47 9.47 -30.50 -15.65
CA LEU A 47 9.37 -31.75 -14.90
C LEU A 47 10.54 -31.94 -13.92
N HIS A 48 11.75 -31.52 -14.31
CA HIS A 48 12.91 -31.56 -13.42
C HIS A 48 12.72 -30.60 -12.22
N LEU A 49 12.33 -29.34 -12.45
CA LEU A 49 12.07 -28.36 -11.39
C LEU A 49 10.94 -28.80 -10.44
N LYS A 50 9.94 -29.52 -10.95
CA LYS A 50 8.88 -30.13 -10.12
C LYS A 50 9.45 -31.25 -9.24
N LYS A 51 10.31 -32.15 -9.78
CA LYS A 51 10.97 -33.20 -9.00
C LYS A 51 11.87 -32.64 -7.91
N GLU A 52 12.51 -31.50 -8.18
CA GLU A 52 13.30 -30.74 -7.18
C GLU A 52 12.42 -29.96 -6.18
N LYS A 53 11.10 -30.06 -6.28
CA LYS A 53 10.13 -29.36 -5.44
C LYS A 53 10.27 -27.81 -5.48
N LYS A 54 10.87 -27.25 -6.51
CA LYS A 54 10.98 -25.79 -6.71
C LYS A 54 9.69 -25.19 -7.26
N LEU A 55 8.95 -25.98 -8.05
CA LEU A 55 7.67 -25.61 -8.63
C LEU A 55 6.58 -26.55 -8.18
N ILE A 56 5.37 -26.03 -8.05
CA ILE A 56 4.15 -26.81 -7.82
C ILE A 56 3.26 -26.68 -9.06
N GLU A 57 2.72 -27.81 -9.51
CA GLU A 57 1.67 -27.84 -10.53
C GLU A 57 0.38 -28.35 -9.87
N GLU A 58 -0.66 -27.54 -9.95
CA GLU A 58 -2.02 -27.87 -9.52
C GLU A 58 -2.96 -27.58 -10.69
N GLU A 59 -3.63 -28.61 -11.20
CA GLU A 59 -4.31 -28.53 -12.48
C GLU A 59 -3.31 -28.06 -13.56
N ASP A 60 -3.63 -27.19 -14.47
CA ASP A 60 -2.69 -26.64 -15.48
C ASP A 60 -1.96 -25.36 -15.01
N ARG A 61 -1.87 -25.13 -13.69
CA ARG A 61 -1.26 -23.95 -13.09
C ARG A 61 0.09 -24.26 -12.49
N ILE A 62 1.09 -23.48 -12.85
CA ILE A 62 2.45 -23.59 -12.33
C ILE A 62 2.70 -22.45 -11.35
N TYR A 63 3.09 -22.80 -10.13
CA TYR A 63 3.35 -21.90 -9.03
C TYR A 63 4.82 -21.94 -8.61
N ILE A 64 5.31 -20.82 -8.11
CA ILE A 64 6.44 -20.81 -7.20
C ILE A 64 5.98 -21.46 -5.89
N ARG A 65 6.76 -22.38 -5.36
CA ARG A 65 6.40 -23.17 -4.17
C ARG A 65 5.94 -22.30 -2.99
N SER A 66 6.68 -21.22 -2.68
CA SER A 66 6.36 -20.33 -1.56
C SER A 66 4.99 -19.67 -1.71
N LEU A 67 4.63 -19.19 -2.91
CA LEU A 67 3.34 -18.53 -3.16
C LEU A 67 2.16 -19.52 -3.10
N TYR A 68 2.37 -20.75 -3.59
CA TYR A 68 1.35 -21.81 -3.48
C TYR A 68 0.98 -22.10 -2.02
N PHE A 69 2.00 -22.31 -1.18
CA PHE A 69 1.77 -22.58 0.24
C PHE A 69 1.32 -21.34 1.01
N ALA A 70 1.72 -20.14 0.59
CA ALA A 70 1.21 -18.91 1.18
C ALA A 70 -0.31 -18.78 0.99
N GLU A 71 -0.85 -19.00 -0.21
CA GLU A 71 -2.30 -19.00 -0.41
C GLU A 71 -3.01 -20.06 0.43
N LYS A 72 -2.49 -21.30 0.45
CA LYS A 72 -3.06 -22.37 1.28
C LYS A 72 -3.01 -22.04 2.77
N GLY A 73 -1.90 -21.49 3.24
CA GLY A 73 -1.75 -21.10 4.63
C GLY A 73 -2.71 -19.97 5.03
N ILE A 74 -2.91 -18.97 4.17
CA ILE A 74 -3.92 -17.92 4.39
C ILE A 74 -5.30 -18.55 4.59
N VAL A 75 -5.70 -19.48 3.70
CA VAL A 75 -7.00 -20.17 3.80
C VAL A 75 -7.13 -20.90 5.14
N SER A 76 -6.14 -21.71 5.52
CA SER A 76 -6.17 -22.48 6.77
C SER A 76 -6.27 -21.57 8.01
N HIS A 77 -5.52 -20.46 8.04
CA HIS A 77 -5.59 -19.55 9.18
C HIS A 77 -6.93 -18.78 9.23
N ILE A 78 -7.49 -18.40 8.09
CA ILE A 78 -8.81 -17.75 8.03
C ILE A 78 -9.91 -18.72 8.49
N GLN A 79 -9.88 -20.01 8.06
CA GLN A 79 -10.80 -21.02 8.55
C GLN A 79 -10.74 -21.14 10.08
N ARG A 80 -9.53 -21.23 10.65
CA ARG A 80 -9.32 -21.28 12.10
C ARG A 80 -9.95 -20.08 12.82
N ILE A 81 -9.78 -18.86 12.28
CA ILE A 81 -10.35 -17.65 12.88
C ILE A 81 -11.88 -17.65 12.75
N LEU A 82 -12.42 -17.99 11.59
CA LEU A 82 -13.86 -17.98 11.35
C LEU A 82 -14.62 -19.08 12.11
N ALA A 83 -13.94 -20.14 12.53
CA ALA A 83 -14.53 -21.21 13.34
C ALA A 83 -14.83 -20.77 14.80
N GLN A 84 -14.43 -19.58 15.19
CA GLN A 84 -14.66 -19.06 16.55
C GLN A 84 -16.05 -18.46 16.70
N ASP A 85 -16.94 -19.16 17.39
CA ASP A 85 -18.32 -18.73 17.60
C ASP A 85 -18.55 -17.85 18.85
N GLN A 86 -17.54 -17.73 19.71
CA GLN A 86 -17.62 -17.06 21.01
C GLN A 86 -18.01 -15.58 20.95
N TYR A 87 -17.86 -14.93 19.78
CA TYR A 87 -18.13 -13.50 19.64
C TYR A 87 -19.59 -13.17 19.28
N LYS A 88 -20.35 -14.14 18.75
CA LYS A 88 -21.70 -13.89 18.19
C LYS A 88 -22.72 -13.37 19.18
N GLU A 89 -22.62 -13.79 20.45
CA GLU A 89 -23.56 -13.43 21.51
C GLU A 89 -22.86 -12.82 22.73
N GLN A 90 -21.64 -12.28 22.54
CA GLN A 90 -20.81 -11.79 23.64
C GLN A 90 -21.43 -10.58 24.36
N PHE A 91 -22.13 -9.70 23.61
CA PHE A 91 -22.77 -8.52 24.16
C PHE A 91 -24.21 -8.41 23.66
N PRO A 92 -25.17 -8.07 24.54
CA PRO A 92 -26.53 -7.71 24.12
C PRO A 92 -26.52 -6.46 23.22
N GLU A 93 -27.44 -6.42 22.27
CA GLU A 93 -27.59 -5.26 21.37
C GLU A 93 -27.83 -3.95 22.14
N SER A 94 -28.54 -4.03 23.28
CA SER A 94 -28.80 -2.86 24.16
C SER A 94 -27.52 -2.26 24.74
N GLU A 95 -26.55 -3.08 25.13
CA GLU A 95 -25.25 -2.60 25.65
C GLU A 95 -24.43 -1.94 24.54
N PHE A 96 -24.41 -2.52 23.35
CA PHE A 96 -23.78 -1.90 22.19
C PHE A 96 -24.40 -0.54 21.85
N LEU A 97 -25.74 -0.44 21.82
CA LEU A 97 -26.42 0.81 21.50
C LEU A 97 -26.18 1.89 22.56
N LEU A 98 -26.10 1.49 23.84
CA LEU A 98 -25.77 2.41 24.93
C LEU A 98 -24.34 2.94 24.77
N ALA A 99 -23.34 2.06 24.66
CA ALA A 99 -21.94 2.44 24.48
C ALA A 99 -21.74 3.30 23.22
N LEU A 100 -22.44 2.99 22.13
CA LEU A 100 -22.41 3.79 20.92
C LEU A 100 -22.99 5.20 21.11
N GLY A 101 -24.11 5.31 21.84
CA GLY A 101 -24.74 6.60 22.16
C GLY A 101 -23.84 7.46 23.04
N ASP A 102 -23.26 6.89 24.07
CA ASP A 102 -22.34 7.57 24.99
C ASP A 102 -21.06 8.03 24.23
N LEU A 103 -20.55 7.22 23.31
CA LEU A 103 -19.44 7.61 22.45
C LEU A 103 -19.81 8.76 21.52
N GLU A 104 -20.97 8.69 20.83
CA GLU A 104 -21.46 9.75 19.93
C GLU A 104 -21.60 11.09 20.66
N GLU A 105 -22.13 11.08 21.90
CA GLU A 105 -22.26 12.28 22.75
C GLU A 105 -20.89 12.83 23.18
N ARG A 106 -19.99 11.94 23.64
CA ARG A 106 -18.64 12.29 24.11
C ARG A 106 -17.77 12.93 23.03
N ILE A 107 -17.82 12.43 21.80
CA ILE A 107 -17.00 12.91 20.68
C ILE A 107 -17.71 13.97 19.81
N GLY A 108 -19.02 14.19 20.02
CA GLY A 108 -19.81 15.13 19.23
C GLY A 108 -19.96 14.72 17.75
N VAL A 109 -19.89 13.41 17.44
CA VAL A 109 -19.99 12.88 16.07
C VAL A 109 -21.07 11.80 16.03
N GLN A 110 -21.98 11.90 15.06
CA GLN A 110 -22.93 10.83 14.78
C GLN A 110 -22.40 9.90 13.70
N TYR A 111 -22.40 8.59 13.97
CA TYR A 111 -22.04 7.58 12.99
C TYR A 111 -23.21 7.32 12.02
N ALA A 112 -22.90 7.22 10.73
CA ALA A 112 -23.90 6.81 9.74
C ALA A 112 -24.31 5.34 9.91
N PRO A 113 -25.44 4.94 9.31
CA PRO A 113 -25.91 3.57 9.39
C PRO A 113 -24.88 2.52 8.98
N SER A 114 -24.14 2.75 7.88
CA SER A 114 -23.09 1.82 7.44
C SER A 114 -21.92 1.76 8.42
N GLN A 115 -21.57 2.87 9.06
CA GLN A 115 -20.52 2.94 10.06
C GLN A 115 -20.93 2.25 11.37
N LYS A 116 -22.16 2.47 11.86
CA LYS A 116 -22.72 1.76 13.02
C LYS A 116 -22.72 0.25 12.80
N LYS A 117 -23.16 -0.19 11.60
CA LYS A 117 -23.13 -1.59 11.21
C LYS A 117 -21.71 -2.16 11.21
N ALA A 118 -20.73 -1.39 10.74
CA ALA A 118 -19.32 -1.83 10.72
C ALA A 118 -18.78 -2.03 12.13
N ILE A 119 -19.04 -1.08 13.05
CA ILE A 119 -18.62 -1.18 14.45
C ILE A 119 -19.29 -2.40 15.10
N GLN A 120 -20.61 -2.56 14.96
CA GLN A 120 -21.35 -3.71 15.51
C GLN A 120 -20.81 -5.03 14.96
N THR A 121 -20.61 -5.12 13.64
CA THR A 121 -20.10 -6.36 13.02
C THR A 121 -18.69 -6.69 13.50
N ALA A 122 -17.81 -5.69 13.72
CA ALA A 122 -16.48 -5.90 14.26
C ALA A 122 -16.48 -6.51 15.66
N LEU A 123 -17.45 -6.16 16.48
CA LEU A 123 -17.57 -6.68 17.86
C LEU A 123 -18.18 -8.09 17.91
N LEU A 124 -19.08 -8.39 16.99
CA LEU A 124 -19.85 -9.65 17.00
C LEU A 124 -19.30 -10.72 16.03
N SER A 125 -18.18 -10.45 15.37
CA SER A 125 -17.59 -11.38 14.41
C SER A 125 -16.11 -11.63 14.71
N PRO A 126 -15.59 -12.84 14.50
CA PRO A 126 -14.15 -13.10 14.66
C PRO A 126 -13.32 -12.36 13.59
N MET A 127 -13.92 -12.07 12.45
CA MET A 127 -13.23 -11.36 11.36
C MET A 127 -14.20 -10.44 10.61
N LEU A 128 -13.73 -9.23 10.26
CA LEU A 128 -14.47 -8.25 9.45
C LEU A 128 -13.59 -7.72 8.32
N LEU A 129 -14.14 -7.65 7.11
CA LEU A 129 -13.62 -6.84 6.02
C LEU A 129 -14.37 -5.50 5.98
N LEU A 130 -13.64 -4.41 6.17
CA LEU A 130 -14.18 -3.05 6.11
C LEU A 130 -13.66 -2.35 4.86
N THR A 131 -14.53 -2.08 3.91
CA THR A 131 -14.15 -1.39 2.68
C THR A 131 -14.84 -0.05 2.52
N GLY A 132 -14.26 0.80 1.71
CA GLY A 132 -14.85 2.09 1.39
C GLY A 132 -13.88 3.00 0.67
N GLY A 133 -14.41 3.88 -0.15
CA GLY A 133 -13.65 4.88 -0.88
C GLY A 133 -13.09 5.99 0.02
N PRO A 134 -12.47 7.01 -0.58
CA PRO A 134 -11.97 8.15 0.15
C PRO A 134 -13.10 8.93 0.80
N GLY A 135 -12.88 9.40 2.03
CA GLY A 135 -13.85 10.25 2.74
C GLY A 135 -15.06 9.53 3.31
N THR A 136 -15.14 8.20 3.25
CA THR A 136 -16.22 7.42 3.86
C THR A 136 -16.08 7.23 5.36
N GLY A 137 -15.00 7.72 5.96
CA GLY A 137 -14.81 7.67 7.40
C GLY A 137 -14.23 6.36 7.94
N LYS A 138 -13.49 5.59 7.13
CA LYS A 138 -12.80 4.36 7.59
C LYS A 138 -12.05 4.57 8.91
N THR A 139 -11.26 5.62 8.98
CA THR A 139 -10.48 5.95 10.19
C THR A 139 -11.36 6.28 11.40
N THR A 140 -12.50 6.95 11.16
CA THR A 140 -13.50 7.25 12.21
C THR A 140 -14.13 5.97 12.74
N VAL A 141 -14.42 5.01 11.84
CA VAL A 141 -14.94 3.69 12.21
C VAL A 141 -13.91 2.89 13.00
N ILE A 142 -12.64 2.89 12.58
CA ILE A 142 -11.55 2.23 13.33
C ILE A 142 -11.49 2.77 14.76
N LYS A 143 -11.55 4.10 14.94
CA LYS A 143 -11.58 4.72 16.26
C LYS A 143 -12.81 4.27 17.06
N GLY A 144 -13.99 4.26 16.44
CA GLY A 144 -15.22 3.79 17.06
C GLY A 144 -15.14 2.32 17.51
N ILE A 145 -14.58 1.45 16.67
CA ILE A 145 -14.36 0.03 17.03
C ILE A 145 -13.47 -0.08 18.28
N VAL A 146 -12.35 0.64 18.29
CA VAL A 146 -11.40 0.62 19.40
C VAL A 146 -12.03 1.11 20.71
N GLU A 147 -12.72 2.25 20.67
CA GLU A 147 -13.34 2.87 21.84
C GLU A 147 -14.45 1.99 22.43
N ILE A 148 -15.37 1.50 21.59
CA ILE A 148 -16.48 0.66 22.06
C ILE A 148 -15.98 -0.72 22.47
N TYR A 149 -14.99 -1.29 21.77
CA TYR A 149 -14.35 -2.54 22.19
C TYR A 149 -13.77 -2.43 23.60
N ALA A 150 -13.01 -1.36 23.85
CA ALA A 150 -12.41 -1.12 25.17
C ALA A 150 -13.48 -0.93 26.26
N GLU A 151 -14.53 -0.16 25.98
CA GLU A 151 -15.63 0.11 26.91
C GLU A 151 -16.37 -1.18 27.30
N LEU A 152 -16.77 -1.99 26.31
CA LEU A 152 -17.51 -3.23 26.55
C LEU A 152 -16.69 -4.32 27.24
N HIS A 153 -15.36 -4.30 27.06
CA HIS A 153 -14.46 -5.26 27.73
C HIS A 153 -13.85 -4.70 29.03
N GLY A 154 -14.19 -3.47 29.43
CA GLY A 154 -13.62 -2.84 30.62
C GLY A 154 -12.11 -2.61 30.54
N LEU A 155 -11.57 -2.33 29.34
CA LEU A 155 -10.15 -2.15 29.09
C LEU A 155 -9.73 -0.69 29.17
N SER A 156 -8.57 -0.41 29.73
CA SER A 156 -7.93 0.91 29.61
C SER A 156 -7.35 1.09 28.19
N LEU A 157 -7.51 2.28 27.62
CA LEU A 157 -6.85 2.65 26.37
C LEU A 157 -5.47 3.31 26.57
N ASP A 158 -5.01 3.46 27.81
CA ASP A 158 -3.62 3.88 28.06
C ASP A 158 -2.69 2.65 28.08
N PRO A 159 -1.79 2.51 27.07
CA PRO A 159 -0.85 1.38 27.04
C PRO A 159 0.07 1.28 28.24
N LYS A 160 0.19 2.36 29.04
CA LYS A 160 1.03 2.37 30.26
C LYS A 160 0.40 1.60 31.42
N ASP A 161 -0.90 1.34 31.37
CA ASP A 161 -1.62 0.56 32.38
C ASP A 161 -1.34 -0.95 32.24
N TYR A 162 -0.59 -1.36 31.21
CA TYR A 162 -0.28 -2.74 30.87
C TYR A 162 1.20 -3.07 31.11
N SER A 163 1.49 -4.32 31.42
CA SER A 163 2.83 -4.84 31.67
C SER A 163 3.34 -5.73 30.54
N LYS A 164 4.57 -6.23 30.66
CA LYS A 164 5.10 -7.21 29.71
C LYS A 164 4.39 -8.56 29.78
N ASP A 165 3.91 -8.91 30.96
CA ASP A 165 3.22 -10.19 31.23
C ASP A 165 1.75 -10.11 30.84
N GLU A 166 1.18 -8.91 30.83
CA GLU A 166 -0.17 -8.62 30.36
C GLU A 166 -0.11 -7.49 29.34
N PRO A 167 0.18 -7.81 28.06
CA PRO A 167 0.36 -6.80 27.03
C PRO A 167 -0.94 -6.12 26.64
N PHE A 168 -0.83 -4.91 26.11
CA PHE A 168 -1.98 -4.15 25.60
C PHE A 168 -2.74 -4.97 24.55
N PRO A 169 -4.05 -5.22 24.75
CA PRO A 169 -4.79 -6.22 23.99
C PRO A 169 -5.20 -5.79 22.58
N ILE A 170 -4.99 -4.51 22.20
CA ILE A 170 -5.38 -3.98 20.89
C ILE A 170 -4.12 -3.66 20.09
N VAL A 171 -4.00 -4.26 18.91
CA VAL A 171 -2.89 -4.03 17.99
C VAL A 171 -3.40 -3.35 16.71
N LEU A 172 -2.79 -2.23 16.37
CA LEU A 172 -3.06 -1.47 15.15
C LEU A 172 -1.89 -1.62 14.18
N GLY A 173 -2.18 -2.03 12.96
CA GLY A 173 -1.20 -2.29 11.93
C GLY A 173 -1.50 -1.67 10.58
N ALA A 174 -0.44 -1.45 9.77
CA ALA A 174 -0.56 -1.04 8.38
C ALA A 174 0.66 -1.53 7.58
N PRO A 175 0.58 -1.65 6.24
CA PRO A 175 1.71 -2.10 5.43
C PRO A 175 2.86 -1.09 5.35
N THR A 176 2.59 0.21 5.56
CA THR A 176 3.60 1.28 5.48
C THR A 176 3.70 2.07 6.78
N GLY A 177 4.88 2.62 7.07
CA GLY A 177 5.12 3.46 8.26
C GLY A 177 4.20 4.68 8.31
N ARG A 178 3.95 5.31 7.16
CA ARG A 178 3.07 6.46 7.05
C ARG A 178 1.61 6.13 7.35
N ALA A 179 1.11 5.00 6.84
CA ALA A 179 -0.25 4.57 7.15
C ALA A 179 -0.39 4.21 8.64
N ALA A 180 0.60 3.52 9.22
CA ALA A 180 0.65 3.24 10.66
C ALA A 180 0.65 4.52 11.50
N LYS A 181 1.44 5.52 11.11
CA LYS A 181 1.48 6.81 11.80
C LYS A 181 0.14 7.54 11.75
N ARG A 182 -0.50 7.61 10.58
CA ARG A 182 -1.85 8.20 10.44
C ARG A 182 -2.89 7.48 11.31
N MET A 183 -2.79 6.16 11.38
CA MET A 183 -3.65 5.35 12.24
C MET A 183 -3.42 5.70 13.71
N ALA A 184 -2.17 5.84 14.14
CA ALA A 184 -1.83 6.24 15.51
C ALA A 184 -2.33 7.66 15.84
N GLU A 185 -2.12 8.63 14.95
CA GLU A 185 -2.60 10.01 15.13
C GLU A 185 -4.13 10.09 15.26
N SER A 186 -4.86 9.28 14.50
CA SER A 186 -6.32 9.31 14.47
C SER A 186 -6.98 8.58 15.63
N THR A 187 -6.36 7.50 16.10
CA THR A 187 -6.89 6.68 17.22
C THR A 187 -6.35 7.12 18.58
N GLY A 188 -5.21 7.82 18.58
CA GLY A 188 -4.46 8.12 19.82
C GLY A 188 -3.68 6.93 20.37
N LEU A 189 -3.68 5.78 19.68
CA LEU A 189 -3.02 4.55 20.11
C LEU A 189 -1.76 4.25 19.30
N PRO A 190 -0.81 3.50 19.85
CA PRO A 190 0.36 3.05 19.09
C PRO A 190 -0.07 2.18 17.91
N ALA A 191 0.49 2.47 16.74
CA ALA A 191 0.34 1.64 15.55
C ALA A 191 1.71 1.32 14.95
N ALA A 192 1.85 0.17 14.31
CA ALA A 192 3.10 -0.28 13.74
C ALA A 192 2.92 -0.81 12.30
N THR A 193 4.03 -0.92 11.57
CA THR A 193 3.97 -1.64 10.29
C THR A 193 3.79 -3.14 10.52
N ILE A 194 3.11 -3.83 9.59
CA ILE A 194 2.97 -5.30 9.65
C ILE A 194 4.35 -5.94 9.80
N HIS A 195 5.36 -5.49 9.06
CA HIS A 195 6.73 -5.97 9.15
C HIS A 195 7.29 -5.85 10.59
N ARG A 196 7.04 -4.72 11.25
CA ARG A 196 7.48 -4.52 12.65
C ARG A 196 6.73 -5.41 13.62
N LEU A 197 5.43 -5.62 13.42
CA LEU A 197 4.63 -6.56 14.21
C LEU A 197 5.18 -7.97 14.11
N LEU A 198 5.67 -8.35 12.93
CA LEU A 198 6.33 -9.63 12.66
C LEU A 198 7.79 -9.69 13.14
N GLY A 199 8.31 -8.61 13.75
CA GLY A 199 9.67 -8.54 14.25
C GLY A 199 10.75 -8.32 13.19
N TRP A 200 10.40 -7.88 12.02
CA TRP A 200 11.32 -7.65 10.92
C TRP A 200 12.09 -6.33 11.11
N ASN A 201 13.39 -6.42 11.33
CA ASN A 201 14.26 -5.28 11.69
C ASN A 201 15.11 -4.76 10.51
N GLY A 202 14.92 -5.24 9.29
CA GLY A 202 15.56 -4.70 8.08
C GLY A 202 17.05 -5.00 7.86
N GLN A 203 17.81 -5.42 8.87
CA GLN A 203 19.25 -5.69 8.77
C GLN A 203 19.63 -7.17 8.78
N SER A 204 18.86 -7.97 9.42
CA SER A 204 18.93 -9.42 9.33
C SER A 204 17.56 -9.86 8.86
N GLY A 205 17.51 -10.78 7.89
CA GLY A 205 16.23 -11.37 7.50
C GLY A 205 15.39 -11.70 8.73
N ILE A 206 14.13 -12.04 8.55
CA ILE A 206 13.28 -12.49 9.67
C ILE A 206 14.15 -13.40 10.52
N ASP A 207 14.25 -13.11 11.83
CA ASP A 207 14.80 -14.05 12.78
C ASP A 207 13.80 -15.22 12.86
N LEU A 208 13.93 -16.12 11.89
CA LEU A 208 13.01 -17.25 11.64
C LEU A 208 13.05 -18.28 12.78
N GLU A 209 14.03 -18.17 13.69
CA GLU A 209 14.16 -19.02 14.85
C GLU A 209 13.16 -18.69 15.97
N GLN A 210 12.49 -17.53 15.91
CA GLN A 210 11.44 -17.17 16.87
C GLN A 210 10.11 -16.97 16.14
N GLU A 211 9.23 -17.95 16.20
CA GLU A 211 7.82 -17.75 15.86
C GLU A 211 7.24 -16.65 16.75
N ARG A 212 7.12 -15.45 16.20
CA ARG A 212 6.54 -14.33 16.94
C ARG A 212 5.03 -14.36 16.78
N THR A 213 4.35 -14.65 17.85
CA THR A 213 2.90 -14.47 17.96
C THR A 213 2.59 -13.01 18.29
N ILE A 214 1.63 -12.43 17.61
CA ILE A 214 1.09 -11.11 17.90
C ILE A 214 0.19 -11.24 19.13
N ASN A 215 0.67 -10.79 20.30
CA ASN A 215 -0.11 -10.85 21.53
C ASN A 215 -1.21 -9.78 21.51
N ALA A 216 -2.39 -10.15 21.05
CA ALA A 216 -3.54 -9.24 20.97
C ALA A 216 -4.86 -10.02 21.03
N LYS A 217 -5.91 -9.37 21.52
CA LYS A 217 -7.30 -9.84 21.45
C LYS A 217 -8.04 -9.22 20.26
N LEU A 218 -7.67 -7.99 19.89
CA LEU A 218 -8.18 -7.30 18.69
C LEU A 218 -7.03 -6.81 17.84
N VAL A 219 -7.02 -7.17 16.57
CA VAL A 219 -6.05 -6.71 15.57
C VAL A 219 -6.76 -5.98 14.46
N ILE A 220 -6.40 -4.73 14.21
CA ILE A 220 -6.94 -3.93 13.10
C ILE A 220 -5.81 -3.60 12.15
N VAL A 221 -5.97 -3.93 10.87
CA VAL A 221 -4.99 -3.62 9.81
C VAL A 221 -5.62 -2.74 8.75
N ASP A 222 -5.08 -1.55 8.55
CA ASP A 222 -5.51 -0.62 7.49
C ASP A 222 -4.64 -0.73 6.23
N GLU A 223 -5.12 -0.17 5.11
CA GLU A 223 -4.47 -0.17 3.79
C GLU A 223 -4.17 -1.60 3.26
N MET A 224 -5.07 -2.55 3.51
CA MET A 224 -4.92 -3.95 3.09
C MET A 224 -4.78 -4.14 1.58
N SER A 225 -5.17 -3.18 0.76
CA SER A 225 -4.94 -3.21 -0.70
C SER A 225 -3.45 -3.30 -1.08
N MET A 226 -2.55 -2.85 -0.20
CA MET A 226 -1.10 -2.87 -0.40
C MET A 226 -0.43 -4.17 0.06
N VAL A 227 -1.15 -5.09 0.71
CA VAL A 227 -0.62 -6.32 1.28
C VAL A 227 -0.63 -7.42 0.23
N ASP A 228 0.55 -7.99 -0.08
CA ASP A 228 0.69 -9.11 -1.00
C ASP A 228 0.43 -10.47 -0.33
N THR A 229 0.41 -11.53 -1.13
CA THR A 229 0.11 -12.89 -0.66
C THR A 229 1.10 -13.37 0.40
N TRP A 230 2.40 -13.08 0.24
CA TRP A 230 3.40 -13.55 1.18
C TRP A 230 3.30 -12.84 2.53
N LEU A 231 3.20 -11.49 2.51
CA LEU A 231 3.05 -10.69 3.73
C LEU A 231 1.75 -11.03 4.47
N ALA A 232 0.65 -11.23 3.72
CA ALA A 232 -0.61 -11.66 4.31
C ALA A 232 -0.47 -13.03 5.01
N TYR A 233 0.19 -13.99 4.38
CA TYR A 233 0.42 -15.29 4.99
C TYR A 233 1.21 -15.17 6.30
N GLN A 234 2.31 -14.42 6.31
CA GLN A 234 3.10 -14.20 7.54
C GLN A 234 2.28 -13.53 8.63
N PHE A 235 1.46 -12.55 8.26
CA PHE A 235 0.57 -11.87 9.19
C PHE A 235 -0.45 -12.84 9.80
N PHE A 236 -1.18 -13.61 8.99
CA PHE A 236 -2.17 -14.56 9.49
C PHE A 236 -1.54 -15.68 10.33
N LYS A 237 -0.33 -16.14 9.97
CA LYS A 237 0.44 -17.12 10.75
C LYS A 237 0.79 -16.61 12.15
N ALA A 238 1.10 -15.33 12.28
CA ALA A 238 1.48 -14.71 13.55
C ALA A 238 0.30 -14.38 14.48
N LEU A 239 -0.93 -14.54 14.01
CA LEU A 239 -2.12 -14.27 14.84
C LEU A 239 -2.35 -15.38 15.87
N PRO A 240 -2.72 -15.02 17.13
CA PRO A 240 -3.04 -16.00 18.17
C PRO A 240 -4.29 -16.83 17.80
N GLU A 241 -4.56 -17.86 18.58
CA GLU A 241 -5.73 -18.70 18.36
C GLU A 241 -7.03 -17.93 18.58
N GLU A 242 -7.11 -17.16 19.67
CA GLU A 242 -8.27 -16.35 20.01
C GLU A 242 -7.99 -14.89 19.70
N VAL A 243 -8.52 -14.40 18.58
CA VAL A 243 -8.35 -13.02 18.14
C VAL A 243 -9.50 -12.55 17.25
N GLN A 244 -9.92 -11.31 17.45
CA GLN A 244 -10.78 -10.62 16.47
C GLN A 244 -9.91 -9.82 15.50
N VAL A 245 -10.23 -9.91 14.21
CA VAL A 245 -9.44 -9.30 13.14
C VAL A 245 -10.31 -8.39 12.28
N VAL A 246 -9.90 -7.13 12.16
CA VAL A 246 -10.54 -6.18 11.25
C VAL A 246 -9.55 -5.79 10.17
N LEU A 247 -9.85 -6.14 8.93
CA LEU A 247 -9.06 -5.78 7.76
C LEU A 247 -9.74 -4.64 7.01
N VAL A 248 -9.03 -3.52 6.90
CA VAL A 248 -9.55 -2.29 6.32
C VAL A 248 -8.83 -1.96 5.03
N GLY A 249 -9.56 -1.54 3.99
CA GLY A 249 -8.93 -1.16 2.73
C GLY A 249 -9.89 -0.58 1.70
N ASP A 250 -9.35 -0.40 0.50
CA ASP A 250 -10.10 0.09 -0.65
C ASP A 250 -9.63 -0.71 -1.89
N GLU A 251 -10.48 -1.60 -2.36
CA GLU A 251 -10.20 -2.53 -3.45
C GLU A 251 -10.00 -1.88 -4.82
N ASP A 252 -10.43 -0.63 -4.97
CA ASP A 252 -10.28 0.14 -6.22
C ASP A 252 -8.95 0.89 -6.32
N GLN A 253 -8.20 0.98 -5.21
CA GLN A 253 -6.84 1.53 -5.22
C GLN A 253 -5.85 0.60 -5.92
N LEU A 254 -4.62 1.08 -6.09
CA LEU A 254 -3.54 0.27 -6.62
C LEU A 254 -3.33 -0.98 -5.75
N PRO A 255 -3.20 -2.16 -6.35
CA PRO A 255 -2.88 -3.39 -5.63
C PRO A 255 -1.46 -3.36 -5.07
N SER A 256 -1.12 -4.38 -4.28
CA SER A 256 0.24 -4.59 -3.76
C SER A 256 1.29 -4.58 -4.86
N VAL A 257 2.53 -4.20 -4.54
CA VAL A 257 3.66 -4.32 -5.48
C VAL A 257 4.00 -5.80 -5.70
N GLY A 258 4.02 -6.59 -4.62
CA GLY A 258 4.24 -8.03 -4.68
C GLY A 258 3.07 -8.84 -5.27
N PRO A 259 3.26 -10.16 -5.45
CA PRO A 259 2.28 -11.03 -6.08
C PRO A 259 1.01 -11.22 -5.25
N GLY A 260 -0.12 -11.37 -5.96
CA GLY A 260 -1.43 -11.55 -5.35
C GLY A 260 -2.27 -10.28 -5.27
N GLN A 261 -3.51 -10.45 -4.83
CA GLN A 261 -4.50 -9.37 -4.62
C GLN A 261 -5.40 -9.73 -3.43
N VAL A 262 -4.77 -9.94 -2.28
CA VAL A 262 -5.40 -10.56 -1.10
C VAL A 262 -6.72 -9.92 -0.72
N LEU A 263 -6.77 -8.58 -0.52
CA LEU A 263 -8.01 -7.91 -0.14
C LEU A 263 -9.14 -8.20 -1.13
N LYS A 264 -8.86 -8.12 -2.41
CA LYS A 264 -9.86 -8.38 -3.46
C LYS A 264 -10.32 -9.84 -3.44
N ASP A 265 -9.39 -10.79 -3.34
CA ASP A 265 -9.72 -12.21 -3.29
C ASP A 265 -10.57 -12.56 -2.06
N LEU A 266 -10.29 -11.94 -0.91
CA LEU A 266 -11.09 -12.12 0.31
C LEU A 266 -12.52 -11.55 0.13
N LEU A 267 -12.66 -10.37 -0.48
CA LEU A 267 -13.94 -9.75 -0.78
C LEU A 267 -14.76 -10.57 -1.78
N ASP A 268 -14.11 -11.00 -2.87
CA ASP A 268 -14.76 -11.77 -3.95
C ASP A 268 -15.21 -13.16 -3.47
N SER A 269 -14.54 -13.74 -2.47
CA SER A 269 -14.93 -15.02 -1.86
C SER A 269 -16.28 -14.96 -1.14
N LYS A 270 -16.69 -13.79 -0.66
CA LYS A 270 -17.89 -13.56 0.16
C LYS A 270 -17.97 -14.44 1.42
N ALA A 271 -16.86 -15.00 1.83
CA ALA A 271 -16.77 -15.94 2.93
C ALA A 271 -16.61 -15.25 4.30
N ILE A 272 -16.20 -14.00 4.30
CA ILE A 272 -15.90 -13.21 5.49
C ILE A 272 -16.95 -12.10 5.62
N PRO A 273 -17.49 -11.85 6.84
CA PRO A 273 -18.35 -10.70 7.09
C PRO A 273 -17.74 -9.41 6.52
N THR A 274 -18.50 -8.73 5.66
CA THR A 274 -18.03 -7.55 4.93
C THR A 274 -18.98 -6.39 5.12
N VAL A 275 -18.44 -5.22 5.45
CA VAL A 275 -19.19 -3.97 5.46
C VAL A 275 -18.53 -2.98 4.53
N GLN A 276 -19.31 -2.50 3.56
CA GLN A 276 -18.89 -1.44 2.66
C GLN A 276 -19.44 -0.10 3.13
N LEU A 277 -18.55 0.85 3.41
CA LEU A 277 -18.93 2.21 3.75
C LEU A 277 -19.32 2.97 2.47
N THR A 278 -20.57 3.38 2.40
CA THR A 278 -21.15 4.09 1.25
C THR A 278 -21.38 5.57 1.52
N ASP A 279 -21.46 5.95 2.80
CA ASP A 279 -21.77 7.30 3.21
C ASP A 279 -20.54 8.21 3.08
N ILE A 280 -20.72 9.37 2.44
CA ILE A 280 -19.63 10.30 2.14
C ILE A 280 -19.73 11.50 3.07
N TYR A 281 -18.77 11.64 4.00
CA TYR A 281 -18.77 12.70 5.02
C TYR A 281 -17.86 13.90 4.71
N ARG A 282 -17.05 13.82 3.65
CA ARG A 282 -15.92 14.73 3.46
C ARG A 282 -16.28 16.19 3.16
N GLN A 283 -17.55 16.58 3.02
CA GLN A 283 -17.99 17.99 2.98
C GLN A 283 -19.52 18.09 2.90
N GLU A 284 -20.12 18.98 3.66
CA GLU A 284 -21.55 19.33 3.66
C GLU A 284 -22.11 19.81 2.29
N ASN A 285 -21.27 20.05 1.28
CA ASN A 285 -21.63 20.60 -0.03
C ASN A 285 -21.06 19.85 -1.24
N GLY A 286 -20.93 18.53 -1.18
CA GLY A 286 -20.52 17.70 -2.33
C GLY A 286 -19.10 18.05 -2.86
N SER A 287 -18.11 17.17 -2.69
CA SER A 287 -16.78 17.32 -3.26
C SER A 287 -16.74 16.80 -4.69
N SER A 288 -16.39 17.65 -5.64
CA SER A 288 -16.25 17.22 -7.04
C SER A 288 -15.05 16.30 -7.28
N ILE A 289 -14.11 16.24 -6.32
CA ILE A 289 -13.01 15.27 -6.31
C ILE A 289 -13.55 13.88 -6.01
N ILE A 290 -14.44 13.75 -5.03
CA ILE A 290 -15.06 12.48 -4.65
C ILE A 290 -16.01 12.00 -5.75
N GLU A 291 -16.80 12.91 -6.34
CA GLU A 291 -17.64 12.60 -7.51
C GLU A 291 -16.78 12.02 -8.65
N LEU A 292 -15.65 12.66 -8.96
CA LEU A 292 -14.71 12.16 -9.98
C LEU A 292 -14.18 10.78 -9.61
N ALA A 293 -13.77 10.55 -8.37
CA ALA A 293 -13.31 9.24 -7.93
C ALA A 293 -14.37 8.15 -8.12
N HIS A 294 -15.64 8.44 -7.78
CA HIS A 294 -16.75 7.51 -8.00
C HIS A 294 -17.01 7.21 -9.48
N GLU A 295 -16.95 8.22 -10.35
CA GLU A 295 -17.12 8.00 -11.79
C GLU A 295 -15.94 7.20 -12.38
N ILE A 296 -14.70 7.45 -11.93
CA ILE A 296 -13.55 6.62 -12.29
C ILE A 296 -13.77 5.16 -11.85
N LYS A 297 -14.23 4.93 -10.62
CA LYS A 297 -14.55 3.59 -10.11
C LYS A 297 -15.54 2.86 -11.03
N LYS A 298 -16.58 3.54 -11.50
CA LYS A 298 -17.57 3.02 -12.46
C LYS A 298 -17.04 2.84 -13.89
N GLY A 299 -15.79 3.23 -14.16
CA GLY A 299 -15.23 3.22 -15.52
C GLY A 299 -15.81 4.31 -16.42
N LYS A 300 -16.35 5.38 -15.86
CA LYS A 300 -16.99 6.47 -16.61
C LYS A 300 -16.20 7.76 -16.51
N LEU A 301 -16.07 8.46 -17.63
CA LEU A 301 -15.52 9.81 -17.67
C LEU A 301 -16.68 10.80 -17.47
N PRO A 302 -16.64 11.67 -16.43
CA PRO A 302 -17.69 12.67 -16.26
C PRO A 302 -17.69 13.68 -17.42
N ALA A 303 -18.88 14.02 -17.91
CA ALA A 303 -19.06 14.98 -19.00
C ALA A 303 -18.50 16.38 -18.66
N ASP A 304 -18.43 16.69 -17.38
CA ASP A 304 -17.93 17.97 -16.85
C ASP A 304 -16.46 17.93 -16.39
N LEU A 305 -15.67 16.94 -16.85
CA LEU A 305 -14.26 16.81 -16.45
C LEU A 305 -13.47 18.09 -16.63
N THR A 306 -13.68 18.78 -17.74
CA THR A 306 -12.97 20.01 -18.11
C THR A 306 -13.56 21.28 -17.50
N VAL A 307 -14.71 21.18 -16.84
CA VAL A 307 -15.35 22.31 -16.14
C VAL A 307 -14.65 22.55 -14.82
N SER A 308 -14.25 23.81 -14.57
CA SER A 308 -13.65 24.20 -13.30
C SER A 308 -14.71 24.18 -12.20
N LYS A 309 -14.42 23.45 -11.13
CA LYS A 309 -15.22 23.35 -9.91
C LYS A 309 -14.51 24.06 -8.75
N LYS A 310 -15.15 24.12 -7.59
CA LYS A 310 -14.59 24.77 -6.40
C LYS A 310 -13.27 24.12 -5.93
N ASP A 311 -13.20 22.80 -6.00
CA ASP A 311 -12.11 21.95 -5.50
C ASP A 311 -11.36 21.18 -6.60
N ARG A 312 -11.83 21.25 -7.87
CA ARG A 312 -11.25 20.54 -9.01
C ARG A 312 -11.14 21.43 -10.23
N SER A 313 -10.02 21.35 -10.93
CA SER A 313 -9.83 22.00 -12.23
C SER A 313 -9.08 21.09 -13.22
N PHE A 314 -9.31 21.30 -14.52
CA PHE A 314 -8.62 20.61 -15.60
C PHE A 314 -7.96 21.64 -16.53
N ILE A 315 -6.66 21.54 -16.70
CA ILE A 315 -5.88 22.43 -17.59
C ILE A 315 -5.44 21.60 -18.79
N LYS A 316 -6.07 21.86 -19.94
CA LYS A 316 -5.76 21.16 -21.19
C LYS A 316 -4.39 21.58 -21.71
N CYS A 317 -3.49 20.62 -21.92
CA CYS A 317 -2.15 20.84 -22.45
C CYS A 317 -1.57 19.54 -23.03
N SER A 318 -0.58 19.67 -23.90
CA SER A 318 0.15 18.52 -24.46
C SER A 318 1.27 18.04 -23.56
N THR A 319 1.83 16.85 -23.85
CA THR A 319 2.99 16.28 -23.12
C THR A 319 4.16 17.26 -23.03
N GLN A 320 4.46 18.02 -24.08
CA GLN A 320 5.57 18.99 -24.09
C GLN A 320 5.31 20.21 -23.21
N GLN A 321 4.04 20.57 -23.03
CA GLN A 321 3.62 21.74 -22.25
C GLN A 321 3.49 21.44 -20.74
N ILE A 322 3.44 20.16 -20.34
CA ILE A 322 3.21 19.75 -18.93
C ILE A 322 4.14 20.48 -17.96
N ALA A 323 5.44 20.48 -18.24
CA ALA A 323 6.43 21.11 -17.36
C ALA A 323 6.13 22.61 -17.13
N SER A 324 5.75 23.31 -18.20
CA SER A 324 5.38 24.73 -18.12
C SER A 324 4.06 24.96 -17.36
N VAL A 325 3.05 24.11 -17.61
CA VAL A 325 1.75 24.19 -16.93
C VAL A 325 1.89 23.89 -15.44
N VAL A 326 2.58 22.81 -15.07
CA VAL A 326 2.84 22.46 -13.67
C VAL A 326 3.59 23.60 -12.97
N LYS A 327 4.62 24.16 -13.61
CA LYS A 327 5.35 25.35 -13.13
C LYS A 327 4.39 26.49 -12.81
N GLN A 328 3.51 26.84 -13.76
CA GLN A 328 2.56 27.94 -13.61
C GLN A 328 1.58 27.70 -12.46
N VAL A 329 1.04 26.49 -12.34
CA VAL A 329 0.12 26.08 -11.28
C VAL A 329 0.80 26.21 -9.91
N VAL A 330 2.02 25.72 -9.76
CA VAL A 330 2.77 25.79 -8.50
C VAL A 330 3.12 27.24 -8.14
N VAL A 331 3.53 28.07 -9.11
CA VAL A 331 3.76 29.50 -8.89
C VAL A 331 2.49 30.21 -8.40
N ASN A 332 1.34 29.89 -9.00
CA ASN A 332 0.06 30.47 -8.59
C ASN A 332 -0.37 29.99 -7.19
N ALA A 333 -0.15 28.71 -6.86
CA ALA A 333 -0.41 28.18 -5.52
C ALA A 333 0.47 28.87 -4.47
N ARG A 334 1.76 29.08 -4.76
CA ARG A 334 2.65 29.84 -3.87
C ARG A 334 2.18 31.28 -3.62
N LYS A 335 1.72 31.98 -4.67
CA LYS A 335 1.16 33.34 -4.52
C LYS A 335 -0.06 33.38 -3.60
N LYS A 336 -0.78 32.26 -3.47
CA LYS A 336 -1.92 32.10 -2.55
C LYS A 336 -1.50 31.63 -1.14
N GLY A 337 -0.20 31.55 -0.84
CA GLY A 337 0.34 31.20 0.47
C GLY A 337 0.59 29.71 0.71
N PHE A 338 0.37 28.85 -0.29
CA PHE A 338 0.68 27.42 -0.16
C PHE A 338 2.19 27.16 -0.24
N THR A 339 2.66 26.23 0.57
CA THR A 339 4.07 25.86 0.69
C THR A 339 4.38 24.54 -0.05
N ALA A 340 5.65 24.14 -0.09
CA ALA A 340 6.06 22.84 -0.62
C ALA A 340 5.41 21.66 0.13
N LYS A 341 5.06 21.85 1.41
CA LYS A 341 4.39 20.80 2.22
C LYS A 341 2.94 20.58 1.79
N ASP A 342 2.28 21.65 1.30
CA ASP A 342 0.87 21.60 0.88
C ASP A 342 0.68 21.04 -0.52
N ILE A 343 1.71 21.11 -1.38
CA ILE A 343 1.64 20.80 -2.81
C ILE A 343 2.35 19.47 -3.09
N GLN A 344 1.66 18.58 -3.77
CA GLN A 344 2.24 17.34 -4.28
C GLN A 344 1.92 17.17 -5.76
N VAL A 345 2.97 17.02 -6.58
CA VAL A 345 2.82 16.59 -7.96
C VAL A 345 2.95 15.06 -8.00
N LEU A 346 2.02 14.39 -8.69
CA LEU A 346 2.01 12.93 -8.83
C LEU A 346 2.14 12.57 -10.32
N ALA A 347 3.10 11.71 -10.66
CA ALA A 347 3.26 11.23 -12.03
C ALA A 347 3.59 9.73 -12.06
N PRO A 348 3.21 8.98 -13.09
CA PRO A 348 3.44 7.53 -13.13
C PRO A 348 4.83 7.14 -13.65
N MET A 349 5.59 8.04 -14.28
CA MET A 349 6.85 7.75 -14.94
C MET A 349 7.97 8.66 -14.47
N TYR A 350 9.19 8.11 -14.37
CA TYR A 350 10.37 8.87 -13.94
C TYR A 350 10.98 9.68 -15.08
N LYS A 351 11.16 9.08 -16.27
CA LYS A 351 11.82 9.70 -17.43
C LYS A 351 10.85 10.38 -18.40
N GLY A 352 11.37 11.24 -19.26
CA GLY A 352 10.63 11.90 -20.33
C GLY A 352 10.22 13.34 -20.03
N PRO A 353 9.54 14.00 -20.97
CA PRO A 353 9.17 15.43 -20.89
C PRO A 353 8.27 15.77 -19.68
N ALA A 354 7.41 14.84 -19.30
CA ALA A 354 6.51 14.94 -18.15
C ALA A 354 6.96 14.02 -16.97
N GLY A 355 8.20 13.52 -17.00
CA GLY A 355 8.74 12.59 -15.99
C GLY A 355 9.04 13.24 -14.66
N ILE A 356 9.02 12.42 -13.59
CA ILE A 356 9.27 12.81 -12.19
C ILE A 356 10.61 13.54 -12.05
N ASP A 357 11.69 13.01 -12.66
CA ASP A 357 13.03 13.59 -12.54
C ASP A 357 13.08 15.02 -13.07
N ARG A 358 12.49 15.26 -14.23
CA ARG A 358 12.41 16.59 -14.83
C ARG A 358 11.52 17.53 -14.01
N LEU A 359 10.37 17.05 -13.55
CA LEU A 359 9.46 17.84 -12.74
C LEU A 359 10.08 18.21 -11.40
N ASN A 360 10.82 17.32 -10.75
CA ASN A 360 11.52 17.61 -9.50
C ASN A 360 12.54 18.74 -9.67
N LYS A 361 13.35 18.72 -10.73
CA LYS A 361 14.31 19.80 -11.03
C LYS A 361 13.63 21.17 -11.19
N ILE A 362 12.52 21.21 -11.95
CA ILE A 362 11.75 22.44 -12.18
C ILE A 362 11.09 22.92 -10.87
N LEU A 363 10.54 22.00 -10.10
CA LEU A 363 9.83 22.34 -8.86
C LEU A 363 10.77 22.79 -7.75
N GLN A 364 11.96 22.23 -7.66
CA GLN A 364 13.02 22.69 -6.75
C GLN A 364 13.33 24.17 -6.99
N GLU A 365 13.53 24.58 -8.24
CA GLU A 365 13.82 25.98 -8.59
C GLU A 365 12.68 26.95 -8.24
N ILE A 366 11.45 26.46 -8.13
CA ILE A 366 10.28 27.28 -7.78
C ILE A 366 10.04 27.29 -6.28
N LEU A 367 10.10 26.12 -5.65
CA LEU A 367 9.70 25.93 -4.26
C LEU A 367 10.86 26.17 -3.29
N ASN A 368 12.10 25.90 -3.73
CA ASN A 368 13.32 26.09 -2.96
C ASN A 368 14.45 26.72 -3.81
N PRO A 369 14.28 27.96 -4.33
CA PRO A 369 15.28 28.61 -5.17
C PRO A 369 16.54 28.94 -4.38
N ASN A 370 17.71 28.90 -5.03
CA ASN A 370 19.00 29.32 -4.47
C ASN A 370 19.67 30.37 -5.39
N ARG A 371 18.97 31.48 -5.68
CA ARG A 371 19.40 32.50 -6.64
C ARG A 371 20.62 33.29 -6.19
N ASP A 372 20.74 33.53 -4.93
CA ASP A 372 21.82 34.26 -4.27
C ASP A 372 22.95 33.36 -3.76
N GLN A 373 22.86 32.07 -4.03
CA GLN A 373 23.81 31.04 -3.57
C GLN A 373 24.03 31.04 -2.04
N SER A 374 23.08 31.53 -1.29
CA SER A 374 23.15 31.60 0.17
C SER A 374 22.94 30.24 0.85
N ARG A 375 22.32 29.29 0.16
CA ARG A 375 22.06 27.96 0.69
C ARG A 375 23.15 26.98 0.31
N LYS A 376 23.58 26.17 1.27
CA LYS A 376 24.48 25.05 0.99
C LYS A 376 23.81 24.03 0.07
N GLU A 377 24.60 23.48 -0.85
CA GLU A 377 24.18 22.50 -1.83
C GLU A 377 25.16 21.32 -1.86
N LEU A 378 24.66 20.11 -2.05
CA LEU A 378 25.48 18.92 -2.24
C LEU A 378 24.98 18.16 -3.47
N ALA A 379 25.85 18.02 -4.47
CA ALA A 379 25.55 17.27 -5.67
C ALA A 379 25.82 15.77 -5.48
N PHE A 380 24.88 14.95 -5.93
CA PHE A 380 24.99 13.50 -5.99
C PHE A 380 24.38 12.99 -7.31
N GLY A 381 25.25 12.56 -8.23
CA GLY A 381 24.84 12.26 -9.59
C GLY A 381 24.14 13.45 -10.26
N ASP A 382 22.95 13.24 -10.79
CA ASP A 382 22.12 14.27 -11.44
C ASP A 382 21.24 15.07 -10.46
N VAL A 383 21.29 14.75 -9.17
CA VAL A 383 20.51 15.39 -8.11
C VAL A 383 21.36 16.37 -7.32
N VAL A 384 20.85 17.57 -7.06
CA VAL A 384 21.49 18.57 -6.19
C VAL A 384 20.59 18.81 -5.00
N TYR A 385 21.02 18.38 -3.82
CA TYR A 385 20.29 18.63 -2.57
C TYR A 385 20.62 20.01 -2.01
N ARG A 386 19.61 20.73 -1.52
CA ARG A 386 19.70 22.07 -0.91
C ARG A 386 19.05 22.05 0.47
N ILE A 387 19.54 22.87 1.38
CA ILE A 387 18.82 23.10 2.64
C ILE A 387 17.40 23.63 2.33
N GLY A 388 16.39 22.99 2.93
CA GLY A 388 14.98 23.25 2.68
C GLY A 388 14.34 22.39 1.57
N ASP A 389 15.10 21.47 0.97
CA ASP A 389 14.52 20.56 -0.02
C ASP A 389 13.54 19.55 0.61
N LYS A 390 12.44 19.33 -0.08
CA LYS A 390 11.50 18.27 0.21
C LYS A 390 12.03 16.97 -0.39
N VAL A 391 12.25 15.98 0.46
CA VAL A 391 12.83 14.68 0.05
C VAL A 391 11.98 13.51 0.47
N LEU A 392 12.11 12.40 -0.24
CA LEU A 392 11.45 11.13 -0.02
C LEU A 392 12.47 10.08 0.39
N GLN A 393 12.20 9.33 1.45
CA GLN A 393 12.95 8.16 1.84
C GLN A 393 12.61 6.98 0.90
N LEU A 394 13.63 6.29 0.44
CA LEU A 394 13.49 5.18 -0.52
C LEU A 394 13.65 3.79 0.12
N VAL A 395 14.30 3.71 1.28
CA VAL A 395 14.58 2.46 2.01
C VAL A 395 14.10 2.57 3.46
N ASN A 396 13.86 1.45 4.11
CA ASN A 396 13.52 1.46 5.53
C ASN A 396 14.77 1.65 6.39
N LYS A 397 14.70 2.54 7.39
CA LYS A 397 15.67 2.73 8.48
C LYS A 397 14.95 2.61 9.83
N PRO A 398 14.59 1.39 10.26
CA PRO A 398 13.79 1.18 11.47
C PRO A 398 14.46 1.70 12.74
N GLU A 399 15.79 1.62 12.81
CA GLU A 399 16.61 2.12 13.90
C GLU A 399 16.51 3.64 14.08
N LYS A 400 16.14 4.37 13.02
CA LYS A 400 15.89 5.81 13.01
C LYS A 400 14.39 6.15 12.98
N ASN A 401 13.53 5.13 13.01
CA ASN A 401 12.07 5.27 12.87
C ASN A 401 11.67 6.05 11.61
N VAL A 402 12.37 5.77 10.49
CA VAL A 402 12.10 6.36 9.17
C VAL A 402 11.95 5.24 8.14
N PHE A 403 10.90 5.35 7.33
CA PHE A 403 10.47 4.27 6.45
C PHE A 403 10.39 4.71 4.99
N ASN A 404 10.43 3.72 4.10
CA ASN A 404 10.24 3.94 2.67
C ASN A 404 8.89 4.66 2.41
N GLY A 405 8.95 5.77 1.70
CA GLY A 405 7.80 6.63 1.44
C GLY A 405 7.70 7.85 2.36
N ASP A 406 8.47 7.92 3.46
CA ASP A 406 8.44 9.09 4.33
C ASP A 406 8.97 10.32 3.61
N ILE A 407 8.28 11.45 3.83
CA ILE A 407 8.71 12.75 3.30
C ILE A 407 9.37 13.54 4.42
N GLY A 408 10.59 14.00 4.14
CA GLY A 408 11.37 14.85 5.02
C GLY A 408 11.77 16.18 4.36
N GLU A 409 12.45 16.99 5.14
CA GLU A 409 13.04 18.26 4.74
C GLU A 409 14.55 18.26 5.05
N VAL A 410 15.37 18.64 4.09
CA VAL A 410 16.80 18.82 4.29
C VAL A 410 17.01 20.03 5.21
N ILE A 411 17.44 19.78 6.45
CA ILE A 411 17.62 20.84 7.45
C ILE A 411 19.06 21.36 7.52
N SER A 412 20.04 20.53 7.14
CA SER A 412 21.46 20.95 7.13
C SER A 412 22.28 20.16 6.11
N ILE A 413 23.38 20.77 5.65
CA ILE A 413 24.41 20.13 4.84
C ILE A 413 25.76 20.43 5.47
N PHE A 414 26.53 19.40 5.74
CA PHE A 414 27.88 19.49 6.29
C PHE A 414 28.88 19.00 5.24
N TYR A 415 29.86 19.84 4.93
CA TYR A 415 30.97 19.42 4.10
C TYR A 415 32.05 18.70 4.94
N SER A 416 32.83 17.86 4.32
CA SER A 416 33.91 17.07 4.95
C SER A 416 34.86 17.85 5.84
N LYS A 417 35.04 19.14 5.56
CA LYS A 417 35.88 20.05 6.35
C LYS A 417 35.19 20.58 7.62
N GLU A 418 33.88 20.41 7.74
CA GLU A 418 33.04 21.03 8.80
C GLU A 418 32.62 20.01 9.87
N ASN A 419 32.93 18.73 9.71
CA ASN A 419 32.53 17.70 10.64
C ASN A 419 33.67 16.76 11.02
N THR A 420 33.52 16.09 12.16
CA THR A 420 34.54 15.17 12.71
C THR A 420 34.74 13.90 11.89
N GLU A 421 33.68 13.49 11.15
CA GLU A 421 33.71 12.29 10.31
C GLU A 421 34.42 12.49 8.99
N LYS A 422 34.79 13.75 8.66
CA LYS A 422 35.47 14.13 7.42
C LYS A 422 34.79 13.65 6.14
N GLN A 423 33.44 13.58 6.17
CA GLN A 423 32.59 13.18 5.04
C GLN A 423 31.51 14.23 4.79
N ASP A 424 31.14 14.38 3.52
CA ASP A 424 30.01 15.21 3.17
C ASP A 424 28.70 14.51 3.64
N MET A 425 27.84 15.25 4.33
CA MET A 425 26.60 14.72 4.89
C MET A 425 25.42 15.65 4.65
N VAL A 426 24.25 15.05 4.46
CA VAL A 426 22.96 15.74 4.41
C VAL A 426 22.13 15.31 5.62
N LEU A 427 21.68 16.26 6.43
CA LEU A 427 20.79 16.02 7.55
C LEU A 427 19.35 16.29 7.11
N VAL A 428 18.50 15.29 7.27
CA VAL A 428 17.08 15.35 6.90
C VAL A 428 16.22 15.18 8.15
N SER A 429 15.23 16.03 8.31
CA SER A 429 14.20 15.88 9.34
C SER A 429 12.95 15.24 8.74
N PHE A 430 12.56 14.09 9.27
CA PHE A 430 11.31 13.40 8.99
C PHE A 430 10.38 13.59 10.19
N GLU A 431 9.58 14.66 10.18
CA GLU A 431 8.60 14.97 11.24
C GLU A 431 9.20 14.97 12.66
N GLY A 432 10.41 15.48 12.77
CA GLY A 432 11.13 15.60 14.05
C GLY A 432 12.21 14.52 14.25
N ASN A 433 12.18 13.43 13.48
CA ASN A 433 13.30 12.46 13.48
C ASN A 433 14.39 12.95 12.53
N GLU A 434 15.57 13.24 13.07
CA GLU A 434 16.70 13.70 12.29
C GLU A 434 17.61 12.54 11.86
N VAL A 435 17.84 12.42 10.57
CA VAL A 435 18.67 11.37 9.97
C VAL A 435 19.78 12.01 9.14
N ALA A 436 21.02 11.67 9.47
CA ALA A 436 22.17 12.05 8.69
C ALA A 436 22.45 10.99 7.60
N TYR A 437 22.67 11.47 6.38
CA TYR A 437 23.05 10.66 5.22
C TYR A 437 24.44 11.04 4.78
N THR A 438 25.35 10.09 4.81
CA THR A 438 26.66 10.22 4.19
C THR A 438 26.52 10.27 2.67
N ARG A 439 27.57 10.71 1.97
CA ARG A 439 27.55 10.76 0.50
C ARG A 439 27.20 9.40 -0.13
N GLN A 440 27.59 8.29 0.47
CA GLN A 440 27.29 6.95 -0.01
C GLN A 440 25.82 6.56 0.21
N GLU A 441 25.16 7.13 1.20
CA GLU A 441 23.77 6.85 1.55
C GLU A 441 22.77 7.78 0.86
N LEU A 442 23.21 8.78 0.08
CA LEU A 442 22.33 9.70 -0.63
C LEU A 442 21.46 9.01 -1.71
N ASN A 443 21.80 7.79 -2.12
CA ASN A 443 20.95 6.95 -2.95
C ASN A 443 19.69 6.46 -2.23
N GLN A 444 19.63 6.59 -0.90
CA GLN A 444 18.47 6.20 -0.09
C GLN A 444 17.40 7.30 0.00
N ILE A 445 17.66 8.48 -0.54
CA ILE A 445 16.72 9.59 -0.61
C ILE A 445 16.63 10.15 -2.02
N THR A 446 15.53 10.84 -2.32
CA THR A 446 15.35 11.58 -3.58
C THR A 446 14.47 12.81 -3.36
N HIS A 447 14.40 13.74 -4.31
CA HIS A 447 13.45 14.84 -4.23
C HIS A 447 11.99 14.36 -4.21
N ALA A 448 11.15 15.04 -3.47
CA ALA A 448 9.74 14.70 -3.25
C ALA A 448 8.74 15.77 -3.70
N TYR A 449 9.15 16.75 -4.48
CA TYR A 449 8.22 17.74 -5.06
C TYR A 449 7.26 17.08 -6.04
N CYS A 450 7.77 16.11 -6.81
CA CYS A 450 7.02 15.17 -7.63
C CYS A 450 7.43 13.76 -7.23
N CYS A 451 6.45 12.87 -7.00
CA CYS A 451 6.70 11.47 -6.74
C CYS A 451 5.78 10.56 -7.55
N SER A 452 6.08 9.26 -7.57
CA SER A 452 5.20 8.31 -8.24
C SER A 452 3.90 8.12 -7.47
N ILE A 453 2.82 7.79 -8.21
CA ILE A 453 1.51 7.54 -7.62
C ILE A 453 1.60 6.36 -6.63
N HIS A 454 2.41 5.34 -6.92
CA HIS A 454 2.66 4.21 -6.00
C HIS A 454 3.26 4.67 -4.66
N LYS A 455 4.23 5.60 -4.71
CA LYS A 455 4.87 6.14 -3.49
C LYS A 455 3.96 7.11 -2.70
N SER A 456 2.83 7.51 -3.27
CA SER A 456 1.83 8.33 -2.58
C SER A 456 0.74 7.53 -1.86
N GLN A 457 0.72 6.20 -2.01
CA GLN A 457 -0.22 5.34 -1.29
C GLN A 457 -0.07 5.54 0.23
N GLY A 458 -1.17 5.44 0.96
CA GLY A 458 -1.20 5.75 2.39
C GLY A 458 -1.00 7.24 2.74
N SER A 459 -0.85 8.14 1.75
CA SER A 459 -0.67 9.59 1.96
C SER A 459 -1.80 10.40 1.39
N GLU A 460 -2.03 11.57 1.96
CA GLU A 460 -2.97 12.56 1.42
C GLU A 460 -2.35 13.95 1.50
N PHE A 461 -2.67 14.80 0.53
CA PHE A 461 -2.09 16.13 0.40
C PHE A 461 -3.18 17.18 0.23
N PRO A 462 -3.00 18.40 0.79
CA PRO A 462 -3.95 19.51 0.58
C PRO A 462 -4.18 19.79 -0.90
N ILE A 463 -3.11 19.83 -1.71
CA ILE A 463 -3.16 20.11 -3.15
C ILE A 463 -2.45 18.98 -3.89
N VAL A 464 -3.15 18.34 -4.82
CA VAL A 464 -2.56 17.39 -5.76
C VAL A 464 -2.60 17.98 -7.17
N ILE A 465 -1.46 17.94 -7.85
CA ILE A 465 -1.34 18.26 -9.28
C ILE A 465 -1.06 16.96 -10.00
N LEU A 466 -1.95 16.57 -10.91
CA LEU A 466 -1.88 15.29 -11.61
C LEU A 466 -1.76 15.50 -13.11
N PRO A 467 -0.56 15.42 -13.68
CA PRO A 467 -0.37 15.32 -15.11
C PRO A 467 -0.94 14.00 -15.67
N VAL A 468 -1.73 14.07 -16.74
CA VAL A 468 -2.25 12.91 -17.47
C VAL A 468 -2.09 13.14 -18.96
N VAL A 469 -1.12 12.48 -19.56
CA VAL A 469 -0.73 12.69 -20.96
C VAL A 469 -0.57 11.37 -21.71
N LYS A 470 -0.68 11.42 -23.05
CA LYS A 470 -0.58 10.23 -23.90
C LYS A 470 0.75 9.49 -23.76
N SER A 471 1.84 10.18 -23.43
CA SER A 471 3.13 9.51 -23.19
C SER A 471 3.11 8.53 -22.01
N TYR A 472 2.14 8.62 -21.12
CA TYR A 472 1.95 7.69 -20.01
C TYR A 472 1.11 6.45 -20.36
N TYR A 473 0.76 6.23 -21.63
CA TYR A 473 -0.24 5.26 -22.08
C TYR A 473 -0.05 3.85 -21.52
N ARG A 474 1.20 3.40 -21.33
CA ARG A 474 1.51 2.07 -20.76
C ARG A 474 1.11 1.95 -19.29
N MET A 475 1.18 3.06 -18.55
CA MET A 475 0.92 3.11 -17.12
C MET A 475 -0.52 3.52 -16.77
N LEU A 476 -1.21 4.23 -17.70
CA LEU A 476 -2.55 4.72 -17.42
C LEU A 476 -3.55 3.57 -17.30
N ARG A 477 -4.13 3.46 -16.12
CA ARG A 477 -5.15 2.48 -15.75
C ARG A 477 -6.13 3.10 -14.77
N LYS A 478 -7.32 2.53 -14.67
CA LYS A 478 -8.40 3.01 -13.81
C LYS A 478 -7.95 3.14 -12.34
N ASN A 479 -7.37 2.10 -11.76
CA ASN A 479 -6.92 2.09 -10.37
C ASN A 479 -5.78 3.08 -10.09
N LEU A 480 -4.89 3.32 -11.07
CA LEU A 480 -3.84 4.33 -10.95
C LEU A 480 -4.42 5.74 -10.86
N LEU A 481 -5.36 6.07 -11.75
CA LEU A 481 -6.03 7.37 -11.77
C LEU A 481 -6.89 7.55 -10.51
N TYR A 482 -7.62 6.51 -10.12
CA TYR A 482 -8.40 6.51 -8.88
C TYR A 482 -7.52 6.78 -7.66
N THR A 483 -6.42 6.03 -7.52
CA THR A 483 -5.48 6.22 -6.41
C THR A 483 -4.91 7.65 -6.41
N ALA A 484 -4.51 8.19 -7.56
CA ALA A 484 -3.96 9.54 -7.64
C ALA A 484 -4.97 10.62 -7.25
N VAL A 485 -6.21 10.52 -7.75
CA VAL A 485 -7.29 11.48 -7.45
C VAL A 485 -7.62 11.46 -5.95
N THR A 486 -7.67 10.27 -5.36
CA THR A 486 -8.01 10.09 -3.94
C THR A 486 -6.92 10.57 -2.96
N ARG A 487 -5.72 10.93 -3.46
CA ARG A 487 -4.67 11.56 -2.62
C ARG A 487 -4.96 13.01 -2.29
N SER A 488 -5.91 13.65 -2.97
CA SER A 488 -6.22 15.08 -2.78
C SER A 488 -7.22 15.31 -1.64
N LYS A 489 -6.85 16.21 -0.71
CA LYS A 489 -7.74 16.63 0.41
C LYS A 489 -8.62 17.83 0.08
N LYS A 490 -8.04 18.88 -0.54
CA LYS A 490 -8.70 20.17 -0.73
C LYS A 490 -8.82 20.56 -2.20
N PHE A 491 -7.73 20.40 -2.98
CA PHE A 491 -7.70 20.86 -4.37
C PHE A 491 -7.02 19.84 -5.27
N LEU A 492 -7.70 19.48 -6.35
CA LEU A 492 -7.18 18.63 -7.40
C LEU A 492 -7.03 19.42 -8.71
N ILE A 493 -5.82 19.52 -9.21
CA ILE A 493 -5.52 20.14 -10.49
C ILE A 493 -5.06 19.06 -11.47
N LEU A 494 -5.91 18.73 -12.43
CA LEU A 494 -5.59 17.86 -13.54
C LEU A 494 -4.93 18.66 -14.66
N CYS A 495 -3.85 18.16 -15.22
CA CYS A 495 -3.15 18.81 -16.32
C CYS A 495 -2.89 17.80 -17.45
N GLY A 496 -3.27 18.11 -18.69
CA GLY A 496 -2.92 17.23 -19.81
C GLY A 496 -3.99 17.06 -20.86
N GLU A 497 -4.13 15.83 -21.34
CA GLU A 497 -4.96 15.48 -22.48
C GLU A 497 -6.19 14.68 -22.01
N GLU A 498 -7.38 15.21 -22.31
CA GLU A 498 -8.65 14.55 -21.96
C GLU A 498 -8.74 13.11 -22.50
N GLU A 499 -8.24 12.92 -23.74
CA GLU A 499 -8.21 11.59 -24.35
C GLU A 499 -7.34 10.58 -23.57
N ALA A 500 -6.21 11.04 -23.01
CA ALA A 500 -5.34 10.20 -22.19
C ALA A 500 -6.05 9.80 -20.89
N PHE A 501 -6.81 10.74 -20.30
CA PHE A 501 -7.61 10.47 -19.11
C PHE A 501 -8.72 9.48 -19.43
N ARG A 502 -9.49 9.70 -20.51
CA ARG A 502 -10.52 8.79 -21.01
C ARG A 502 -9.98 7.39 -21.22
N TRP A 503 -8.88 7.29 -21.95
CA TRP A 503 -8.25 6.01 -22.24
C TRP A 503 -7.80 5.26 -20.97
N GLY A 504 -7.24 5.98 -19.98
CA GLY A 504 -6.86 5.37 -18.70
C GLY A 504 -8.03 4.85 -17.88
N ILE A 505 -9.23 5.47 -18.00
CA ILE A 505 -10.46 5.03 -17.32
C ILE A 505 -11.13 3.87 -18.05
N GLU A 506 -11.24 3.96 -19.39
CA GLU A 506 -11.96 3.00 -20.22
C GLU A 506 -11.15 1.72 -20.48
N ARG A 507 -9.84 1.77 -20.26
CA ARG A 507 -8.97 0.61 -20.43
C ARG A 507 -9.33 -0.48 -19.43
N SER A 508 -10.06 -1.46 -19.93
CA SER A 508 -10.46 -2.67 -19.21
C SER A 508 -9.36 -3.73 -19.13
N ASP A 509 -8.22 -3.52 -19.82
CA ASP A 509 -7.03 -4.38 -19.70
C ASP A 509 -6.44 -4.28 -18.29
N ILE A 510 -7.26 -4.59 -17.32
CA ILE A 510 -6.79 -4.95 -16.01
C ILE A 510 -5.93 -6.17 -16.28
N LEU A 511 -4.63 -6.07 -16.03
CA LEU A 511 -3.84 -7.26 -15.76
C LEU A 511 -4.55 -7.95 -14.58
N VAL A 512 -5.50 -8.82 -14.93
CA VAL A 512 -6.18 -9.66 -13.93
C VAL A 512 -5.08 -10.50 -13.34
N ARG A 513 -4.73 -10.21 -12.09
CA ARG A 513 -3.73 -11.01 -11.39
C ARG A 513 -4.25 -12.43 -11.28
N LYS A 514 -3.41 -13.37 -11.66
CA LYS A 514 -3.73 -14.80 -11.58
C LYS A 514 -3.47 -15.27 -10.17
N THR A 515 -4.54 -15.47 -9.42
CA THR A 515 -4.57 -15.92 -8.01
C THR A 515 -5.58 -17.05 -7.87
N THR A 516 -5.40 -17.90 -6.88
CA THR A 516 -6.37 -18.96 -6.53
C THR A 516 -6.92 -18.81 -5.12
N LEU A 517 -6.54 -17.77 -4.39
CA LEU A 517 -6.95 -17.56 -3.01
C LEU A 517 -8.48 -17.48 -2.86
N CYS A 518 -9.17 -16.69 -3.71
CA CYS A 518 -10.63 -16.59 -3.69
C CYS A 518 -11.29 -17.97 -3.84
N ARG A 519 -10.87 -18.75 -4.85
CA ARG A 519 -11.40 -20.09 -5.11
C ARG A 519 -11.14 -21.04 -3.93
N LYS A 520 -9.88 -21.12 -3.49
CA LYS A 520 -9.47 -21.99 -2.38
C LYS A 520 -10.22 -21.67 -1.09
N LEU A 521 -10.45 -20.39 -0.80
CA LEU A 521 -11.19 -19.97 0.38
C LEU A 521 -12.68 -20.37 0.28
N SER A 522 -13.29 -20.14 -0.88
CA SER A 522 -14.69 -20.51 -1.11
C SER A 522 -14.91 -22.02 -1.03
N GLU A 523 -14.01 -22.83 -1.60
CA GLU A 523 -14.04 -24.28 -1.55
C GLU A 523 -13.88 -24.79 -0.11
N ALA A 524 -12.91 -24.25 0.62
CA ALA A 524 -12.61 -24.65 2.00
C ALA A 524 -13.78 -24.41 2.96
N LEU A 525 -14.47 -23.28 2.85
CA LEU A 525 -15.60 -22.96 3.72
C LEU A 525 -16.92 -23.61 3.27
N ALA A 526 -17.05 -24.02 1.99
CA ALA A 526 -18.18 -24.82 1.54
C ALA A 526 -18.10 -26.29 2.03
N THR A 527 -16.89 -26.80 2.28
CA THR A 527 -16.66 -28.18 2.77
C THR A 527 -16.75 -28.33 4.28
N ASP A 528 -16.67 -27.25 5.06
CA ASP A 528 -16.79 -27.28 6.53
C ASP A 528 -18.20 -27.66 7.04
N THR A 529 -19.18 -27.84 6.15
CA THR A 529 -20.44 -28.51 6.51
C THR A 529 -20.32 -30.05 6.57
N ALA A 530 -19.17 -30.64 6.32
CA ALA A 530 -19.04 -32.09 6.10
C ALA A 530 -17.80 -32.83 6.67
N SER A 531 -16.81 -32.21 7.33
CA SER A 531 -15.72 -33.01 7.96
C SER A 531 -14.85 -32.25 8.96
N GLU A 532 -14.78 -32.79 10.17
CA GLU A 532 -13.76 -32.51 11.17
C GLU A 532 -12.41 -33.10 10.72
N ASN A 533 -11.50 -32.25 10.23
CA ASN A 533 -10.05 -32.42 10.43
C ASN A 533 -9.28 -31.25 9.81
N PRO A 534 -8.54 -30.46 10.58
CA PRO A 534 -7.61 -29.47 10.02
C PRO A 534 -6.45 -30.23 9.36
N ILE A 535 -6.27 -30.03 8.06
CA ILE A 535 -5.15 -30.58 7.32
C ILE A 535 -3.88 -29.81 7.75
N SER A 536 -3.17 -30.37 8.72
CA SER A 536 -1.82 -29.93 9.04
C SER A 536 -0.87 -30.42 7.93
N TYR A 537 -0.36 -29.47 7.13
CA TYR A 537 0.74 -29.78 6.22
C TYR A 537 2.06 -29.49 6.93
N PRO A 538 2.88 -30.51 7.25
CA PRO A 538 4.21 -30.27 7.78
C PRO A 538 5.09 -29.80 6.62
N MET A 539 5.36 -28.49 6.55
CA MET A 539 6.52 -28.03 5.83
C MET A 539 7.73 -28.14 6.77
N ASN A 540 8.82 -28.70 6.25
CA ASN A 540 10.06 -28.83 6.98
C ASN A 540 10.65 -27.42 7.18
N GLU A 541 10.87 -27.02 8.43
CA GLU A 541 11.35 -25.67 8.82
C GLU A 541 12.67 -25.28 8.13
N GLU A 542 13.55 -26.23 7.85
CA GLU A 542 14.80 -25.99 7.13
C GLU A 542 14.61 -25.49 5.68
N GLU A 543 13.47 -25.76 5.06
CA GLU A 543 13.17 -25.30 3.70
C GLU A 543 12.62 -23.86 3.68
N TRP A 544 12.01 -23.42 4.77
CA TRP A 544 11.55 -22.04 4.93
C TRP A 544 12.72 -21.07 5.17
N MET A 545 13.76 -21.49 5.86
CA MET A 545 14.96 -20.67 6.13
C MET A 545 15.75 -20.29 4.87
N LYS A 546 15.51 -20.97 3.77
CA LYS A 546 16.18 -20.70 2.48
C LYS A 546 15.39 -19.74 1.58
N ILE A 547 14.19 -19.38 1.96
CA ILE A 547 13.36 -18.45 1.19
C ILE A 547 13.67 -17.02 1.69
N ASN A 548 14.52 -16.31 0.95
CA ASN A 548 14.70 -14.89 1.18
C ASN A 548 13.34 -14.19 0.99
N PRO A 549 12.80 -13.51 2.02
CA PRO A 549 11.54 -12.79 1.93
C PRO A 549 11.56 -11.64 0.90
N MET A 550 12.76 -11.25 0.48
CA MET A 550 13.00 -10.30 -0.59
C MET A 550 13.36 -10.99 -1.92
N ILE A 551 12.98 -12.28 -2.10
CA ILE A 551 13.26 -12.97 -3.38
C ILE A 551 12.73 -12.13 -4.54
N GLY A 552 13.65 -11.63 -5.35
CA GLY A 552 13.37 -10.74 -6.45
C GLY A 552 13.31 -9.25 -6.12
N MET A 553 13.40 -8.85 -4.85
CA MET A 553 13.45 -7.43 -4.45
C MET A 553 14.85 -6.96 -4.00
N GLU A 554 15.82 -7.86 -3.86
CA GLU A 554 17.18 -7.53 -3.41
C GLU A 554 17.94 -6.59 -4.36
N ASN A 555 17.60 -6.65 -5.65
CA ASN A 555 18.17 -5.82 -6.69
C ASN A 555 17.12 -4.97 -7.43
N VAL A 556 15.88 -4.91 -6.95
CA VAL A 556 14.82 -4.14 -7.59
C VAL A 556 14.91 -2.70 -7.13
N THR A 557 15.53 -1.89 -7.95
CA THR A 557 15.50 -0.44 -7.81
C THR A 557 14.21 0.12 -8.44
N PRO A 558 13.79 1.34 -8.07
CA PRO A 558 12.68 2.01 -8.76
C PRO A 558 12.86 2.13 -10.29
N TYR A 559 14.07 1.89 -10.78
CA TYR A 559 14.43 1.95 -12.19
C TYR A 559 14.15 0.65 -12.95
N ASP A 560 14.05 -0.48 -12.27
CA ASP A 560 13.80 -1.80 -12.91
C ASP A 560 12.36 -1.98 -13.38
N PHE A 561 11.43 -1.11 -12.95
CA PHE A 561 10.05 -1.04 -13.42
C PHE A 561 9.87 -0.08 -14.61
N MET A 562 10.95 0.31 -15.29
CA MET A 562 10.99 1.43 -16.22
C MET A 562 11.34 1.05 -17.66
N GLU A 563 11.42 -0.23 -18.02
CA GLU A 563 11.55 -0.68 -19.40
C GLU A 563 10.20 -0.93 -20.08
#